data_13d1f8b63474d55c4532c87e1e28c020
#
_entry.id   13d1f8b63474d55c4532c87e1e28c020
#
_cell.length_a   1.000
_cell.length_b   1.000
_cell.length_c   1.000
_cell.angle_alpha   90.00
_cell.angle_beta   90.00
_cell.angle_gamma   90.00
#
_symmetry.space_group_name_H-M   'P 1'
#
loop_
_entity.id
_entity.type
_entity.pdbx_description
1 polymer ?
#
loop_
_entity_poly.entity_id
_entity_poly.type
_entity_poly.pdbx_seq_one_letter_code
_entity_poly.pdbx_strand_id
1 'polypeptide(L)'
;MGKDFRKVSETTLHEGFVITYNQAVFEGPQGEILQRDVVRHPGAVAVVAVDKGEVILVNQYRPALETVTLEIPAGKLDVSGEERIDAARRELNEETGLDSEDLTLLSEFHNSAGFTDELTSIYLAENLMPTEAKAVSVEEEYLTVTRVSFEKALQFVAQGVITDAKTVIGLLATKSMLDS
;
A
#
# COMPACT_ATOMS: atom_id res chain seq x y z
N MET A 1 -28.94 -3.61 22.03
CA MET A 1 -28.12 -3.74 20.82
C MET A 1 -28.69 -2.74 19.83
N GLY A 2 -27.92 -1.69 19.46
CA GLY A 2 -28.35 -0.75 18.42
C GLY A 2 -28.49 -1.48 17.10
N LYS A 3 -29.47 -1.12 16.31
CA LYS A 3 -29.56 -1.61 14.93
C LYS A 3 -28.36 -1.04 14.19
N ASP A 4 -27.56 -1.89 13.55
CA ASP A 4 -26.39 -1.49 12.76
C ASP A 4 -26.84 -0.97 11.38
N PHE A 5 -25.97 -0.21 10.72
CA PHE A 5 -26.16 0.12 9.32
C PHE A 5 -26.10 -1.15 8.48
N ARG A 6 -27.00 -1.25 7.51
CA ARG A 6 -27.12 -2.41 6.62
C ARG A 6 -27.04 -1.96 5.16
N LYS A 7 -26.14 -2.56 4.39
CA LYS A 7 -26.13 -2.35 2.94
C LYS A 7 -27.38 -3.00 2.32
N VAL A 8 -28.14 -2.20 1.57
CA VAL A 8 -29.37 -2.62 0.87
C VAL A 8 -29.06 -3.02 -0.56
N SER A 9 -28.30 -2.20 -1.28
CA SER A 9 -27.90 -2.44 -2.65
C SER A 9 -26.59 -1.77 -2.99
N GLU A 10 -25.97 -2.20 -4.07
CA GLU A 10 -24.80 -1.58 -4.65
C GLU A 10 -24.89 -1.73 -6.17
N THR A 11 -24.66 -0.64 -6.88
CA THR A 11 -24.70 -0.59 -8.34
C THR A 11 -23.38 -0.04 -8.85
N THR A 12 -22.73 -0.78 -9.74
CA THR A 12 -21.53 -0.33 -10.42
C THR A 12 -21.90 0.75 -11.43
N LEU A 13 -21.29 1.92 -11.30
CA LEU A 13 -21.43 3.04 -12.21
C LEU A 13 -20.33 3.07 -13.26
N HIS A 14 -19.12 2.64 -12.87
CA HIS A 14 -17.97 2.54 -13.77
C HIS A 14 -17.00 1.46 -13.29
N GLU A 15 -16.55 0.63 -14.22
CA GLU A 15 -15.48 -0.33 -14.00
C GLU A 15 -14.22 0.21 -14.69
N GLY A 16 -13.24 0.59 -13.86
CA GLY A 16 -11.95 1.11 -14.31
C GLY A 16 -10.91 0.00 -14.46
N PHE A 17 -9.68 0.39 -14.76
CA PHE A 17 -8.56 -0.55 -14.94
C PHE A 17 -8.14 -1.22 -13.61
N VAL A 18 -8.21 -0.50 -12.50
CA VAL A 18 -7.82 -0.98 -11.16
C VAL A 18 -8.99 -0.98 -10.20
N ILE A 19 -9.82 0.04 -10.25
CA ILE A 19 -10.88 0.30 -9.30
C ILE A 19 -12.25 0.21 -9.95
N THR A 20 -13.25 -0.11 -9.14
CA THR A 20 -14.66 -0.05 -9.54
C THR A 20 -15.37 1.05 -8.75
N TYR A 21 -15.97 2.01 -9.45
CA TYR A 21 -16.79 3.06 -8.83
C TYR A 21 -18.23 2.62 -8.75
N ASN A 22 -18.75 2.60 -7.53
CA ASN A 22 -20.08 2.11 -7.21
C ASN A 22 -20.89 3.18 -6.46
N GLN A 23 -22.21 3.08 -6.60
CA GLN A 23 -23.16 3.74 -5.71
C GLN A 23 -23.83 2.69 -4.82
N ALA A 24 -23.69 2.84 -3.52
CA ALA A 24 -24.26 1.93 -2.53
C ALA A 24 -25.38 2.62 -1.73
N VAL A 25 -26.41 1.87 -1.42
CA VAL A 25 -27.55 2.29 -0.59
C VAL A 25 -27.49 1.54 0.73
N PHE A 26 -27.60 2.27 1.81
CA PHE A 26 -27.62 1.74 3.17
C PHE A 26 -28.90 2.14 3.88
N GLU A 27 -29.36 1.27 4.78
CA GLU A 27 -30.42 1.55 5.74
C GLU A 27 -29.78 1.79 7.11
N GLY A 28 -30.09 2.92 7.70
CA GLY A 28 -29.66 3.29 9.04
C GLY A 28 -30.48 2.61 10.14
N PRO A 29 -30.05 2.77 11.40
CA PRO A 29 -30.67 2.08 12.56
C PRO A 29 -32.16 2.38 12.78
N GLN A 30 -32.66 3.50 12.29
CA GLN A 30 -34.05 3.92 12.42
C GLN A 30 -34.86 3.82 11.10
N GLY A 31 -34.24 3.23 10.05
CA GLY A 31 -34.83 3.08 8.73
C GLY A 31 -34.47 4.21 7.75
N GLU A 32 -33.52 5.06 8.09
CA GLU A 32 -33.05 6.12 7.20
C GLU A 32 -32.35 5.51 5.97
N ILE A 33 -32.57 6.09 4.82
CA ILE A 33 -31.93 5.69 3.57
C ILE A 33 -30.76 6.61 3.28
N LEU A 34 -29.58 6.03 3.13
CA LEU A 34 -28.32 6.72 2.88
C LEU A 34 -27.71 6.22 1.57
N GLN A 35 -27.38 7.15 0.70
CA GLN A 35 -26.64 6.87 -0.53
C GLN A 35 -25.17 7.26 -0.36
N ARG A 36 -24.24 6.40 -0.82
CA ARG A 36 -22.78 6.63 -0.70
C ARG A 36 -22.09 6.22 -1.97
N ASP A 37 -21.09 7.00 -2.31
CA ASP A 37 -20.11 6.65 -3.31
C ASP A 37 -19.10 5.68 -2.68
N VAL A 38 -18.82 4.58 -3.37
CA VAL A 38 -17.91 3.53 -2.89
C VAL A 38 -16.96 3.13 -4.02
N VAL A 39 -15.68 3.19 -3.74
CA VAL A 39 -14.63 2.68 -4.61
C VAL A 39 -14.20 1.30 -4.10
N ARG A 40 -14.30 0.28 -4.96
CA ARG A 40 -13.79 -1.07 -4.69
C ARG A 40 -12.38 -1.20 -5.24
N HIS A 41 -11.50 -1.78 -4.43
CA HIS A 41 -10.09 -1.97 -4.75
C HIS A 41 -9.66 -3.41 -4.38
N PRO A 42 -8.79 -4.07 -5.16
CA PRO A 42 -8.33 -5.44 -4.84
C PRO A 42 -7.55 -5.55 -3.53
N GLY A 43 -7.07 -4.43 -3.01
CA GLY A 43 -6.12 -4.35 -1.91
C GLY A 43 -4.70 -4.14 -2.41
N ALA A 44 -3.78 -3.86 -1.49
CA ALA A 44 -2.38 -3.61 -1.79
C ALA A 44 -1.47 -4.21 -0.71
N VAL A 45 -0.22 -4.41 -1.08
CA VAL A 45 0.88 -4.77 -0.18
C VAL A 45 2.00 -3.76 -0.33
N ALA A 46 2.78 -3.59 0.74
CA ALA A 46 3.96 -2.74 0.72
C ALA A 46 5.06 -3.33 1.62
N VAL A 47 6.31 -2.98 1.35
CA VAL A 47 7.45 -3.56 2.06
C VAL A 47 8.39 -2.47 2.56
N VAL A 48 8.60 -2.40 3.86
CA VAL A 48 9.73 -1.68 4.45
C VAL A 48 10.93 -2.62 4.39
N ALA A 49 11.77 -2.46 3.39
CA ALA A 49 12.96 -3.27 3.20
C ALA A 49 14.16 -2.59 3.85
N VAL A 50 14.75 -3.25 4.87
CA VAL A 50 15.87 -2.69 5.66
C VAL A 50 17.11 -3.57 5.52
N ASP A 51 18.23 -2.95 5.15
CA ASP A 51 19.55 -3.59 5.09
C ASP A 51 20.61 -2.70 5.73
N LYS A 52 21.30 -3.20 6.75
CA LYS A 52 22.42 -2.52 7.44
C LYS A 52 22.10 -1.08 7.90
N GLY A 53 20.87 -0.85 8.36
CA GLY A 53 20.42 0.46 8.83
C GLY A 53 20.00 1.43 7.72
N GLU A 54 19.99 0.97 6.48
CA GLU A 54 19.40 1.70 5.34
C GLU A 54 18.01 1.13 5.00
N VAL A 55 17.12 1.99 4.53
CA VAL A 55 15.84 1.61 3.95
C VAL A 55 15.88 1.77 2.42
N ILE A 56 15.28 0.82 1.75
CA ILE A 56 15.14 0.81 0.29
C ILE A 56 13.85 1.53 -0.07
N LEU A 57 13.97 2.57 -0.84
CA LEU A 57 12.86 3.37 -1.34
C LEU A 57 12.86 3.37 -2.86
N VAL A 58 11.71 3.64 -3.45
CA VAL A 58 11.51 3.77 -4.89
C VAL A 58 11.01 5.17 -5.23
N ASN A 59 11.48 5.72 -6.34
CA ASN A 59 10.93 6.95 -6.91
C ASN A 59 9.95 6.53 -7.99
N GLN A 60 8.66 6.78 -7.78
CA GLN A 60 7.59 6.38 -8.68
C GLN A 60 6.78 7.59 -9.12
N TYR A 61 6.52 7.70 -10.43
CA TYR A 61 5.59 8.70 -10.93
C TYR A 61 4.15 8.31 -10.59
N ARG A 62 3.42 9.21 -9.94
CA ARG A 62 2.01 9.01 -9.56
C ARG A 62 1.11 9.91 -10.42
N PRO A 63 0.44 9.36 -11.46
CA PRO A 63 -0.38 10.14 -12.37
C PRO A 63 -1.47 10.99 -11.68
N ALA A 64 -2.07 10.48 -10.61
CA ALA A 64 -3.09 11.21 -9.85
C ALA A 64 -2.55 12.47 -9.14
N LEU A 65 -1.24 12.53 -8.88
CA LEU A 65 -0.55 13.66 -8.25
C LEU A 65 0.26 14.45 -9.26
N GLU A 66 0.42 13.94 -10.49
CA GLU A 66 1.26 14.52 -11.56
C GLU A 66 2.71 14.77 -11.12
N THR A 67 3.24 13.93 -10.21
CA THR A 67 4.58 14.10 -9.66
C THR A 67 5.24 12.76 -9.33
N VAL A 68 6.55 12.79 -9.13
CA VAL A 68 7.31 11.66 -8.60
C VAL A 68 7.27 11.70 -7.08
N THR A 69 6.94 10.58 -6.47
CA THR A 69 6.91 10.38 -5.01
C THR A 69 8.00 9.41 -4.60
N LEU A 70 8.50 9.59 -3.37
CA LEU A 70 9.47 8.69 -2.75
C LEU A 70 8.70 7.76 -1.81
N GLU A 71 8.72 6.46 -2.12
CA GLU A 71 7.85 5.46 -1.51
C GLU A 71 8.62 4.20 -1.10
N ILE A 72 8.04 3.40 -0.21
CA ILE A 72 8.45 2.00 -0.04
C ILE A 72 7.90 1.17 -1.21
N PRO A 73 8.59 0.09 -1.64
CA PRO A 73 8.09 -0.83 -2.66
C PRO A 73 6.67 -1.31 -2.34
N ALA A 74 5.80 -1.33 -3.35
CA ALA A 74 4.39 -1.66 -3.14
C ALA A 74 3.65 -2.00 -4.42
N GLY A 75 2.72 -2.93 -4.35
CA GLY A 75 1.85 -3.24 -5.48
C GLY A 75 0.47 -3.76 -5.09
N LYS A 76 -0.30 -4.10 -6.10
CA LYS A 76 -1.69 -4.53 -5.96
C LYS A 76 -1.80 -6.04 -5.76
N LEU A 77 -2.90 -6.46 -5.14
CA LEU A 77 -3.29 -7.88 -5.07
C LEU A 77 -4.12 -8.23 -6.32
N ASP A 78 -3.47 -8.32 -7.48
CA ASP A 78 -4.11 -8.59 -8.76
C ASP A 78 -3.86 -10.01 -9.30
N VAL A 79 -3.05 -10.81 -8.61
CA VAL A 79 -2.84 -12.22 -8.90
C VAL A 79 -3.83 -13.08 -8.12
N SER A 80 -4.71 -13.78 -8.82
CA SER A 80 -5.76 -14.59 -8.19
C SER A 80 -5.18 -15.72 -7.34
N GLY A 81 -5.54 -15.76 -6.06
CA GLY A 81 -5.13 -16.79 -5.11
C GLY A 81 -3.72 -16.61 -4.54
N GLU A 82 -3.06 -15.50 -4.82
CA GLU A 82 -1.78 -15.15 -4.22
C GLU A 82 -1.98 -14.68 -2.77
N GLU A 83 -1.20 -15.23 -1.84
CA GLU A 83 -1.20 -14.78 -0.46
C GLU A 83 -0.52 -13.40 -0.35
N ARG A 84 -0.97 -12.57 0.60
CA ARG A 84 -0.46 -11.20 0.75
C ARG A 84 1.05 -11.14 0.97
N ILE A 85 1.61 -12.09 1.70
CA ILE A 85 3.05 -12.16 1.97
C ILE A 85 3.84 -12.49 0.69
N ASP A 86 3.29 -13.37 -0.16
CA ASP A 86 3.93 -13.74 -1.44
C ASP A 86 3.87 -12.57 -2.42
N ALA A 87 2.73 -11.85 -2.47
CA ALA A 87 2.61 -10.61 -3.22
C ALA A 87 3.62 -9.56 -2.75
N ALA A 88 3.79 -9.37 -1.45
CA ALA A 88 4.77 -8.43 -0.91
C ALA A 88 6.20 -8.78 -1.32
N ARG A 89 6.56 -10.07 -1.29
CA ARG A 89 7.85 -10.56 -1.73
C ARG A 89 8.06 -10.36 -3.24
N ARG A 90 7.04 -10.64 -4.05
CA ARG A 90 7.07 -10.45 -5.50
C ARG A 90 7.28 -8.97 -5.84
N GLU A 91 6.51 -8.06 -5.27
CA GLU A 91 6.63 -6.61 -5.50
C GLU A 91 8.00 -6.07 -5.07
N LEU A 92 8.52 -6.50 -3.92
CA LEU A 92 9.89 -6.16 -3.51
C LEU A 92 10.91 -6.55 -4.59
N ASN A 93 10.77 -7.76 -5.14
CA ASN A 93 11.66 -8.27 -6.17
C ASN A 93 11.53 -7.49 -7.49
N GLU A 94 10.32 -7.30 -7.98
CA GLU A 94 10.03 -6.64 -9.26
C GLU A 94 10.52 -5.19 -9.26
N GLU A 95 10.26 -4.44 -8.19
CA GLU A 95 10.60 -3.02 -8.10
C GLU A 95 12.05 -2.74 -7.70
N THR A 96 12.72 -3.64 -6.97
CA THR A 96 14.03 -3.34 -6.39
C THR A 96 15.16 -4.28 -6.79
N GLY A 97 14.85 -5.45 -7.34
CA GLY A 97 15.83 -6.51 -7.54
C GLY A 97 16.37 -7.11 -6.24
N LEU A 98 15.58 -7.02 -5.18
CA LEU A 98 15.88 -7.63 -3.88
C LEU A 98 14.84 -8.67 -3.51
N ASP A 99 15.25 -9.65 -2.74
CA ASP A 99 14.39 -10.68 -2.18
C ASP A 99 14.66 -10.83 -0.69
N SER A 100 13.69 -11.35 0.06
CA SER A 100 13.83 -11.76 1.45
C SER A 100 12.93 -12.94 1.76
N GLU A 101 13.40 -13.87 2.58
CA GLU A 101 12.57 -14.90 3.20
C GLU A 101 12.02 -14.46 4.57
N ASP A 102 12.57 -13.38 5.13
CA ASP A 102 12.21 -12.84 6.43
C ASP A 102 11.27 -11.63 6.28
N LEU A 103 9.99 -11.92 6.04
CA LEU A 103 8.92 -10.92 6.00
C LEU A 103 8.05 -11.01 7.25
N THR A 104 7.91 -9.90 7.97
CA THR A 104 7.04 -9.78 9.14
C THR A 104 5.95 -8.76 8.90
N LEU A 105 4.68 -9.12 9.11
CA LEU A 105 3.57 -8.18 9.01
C LEU A 105 3.71 -7.09 10.08
N LEU A 106 3.82 -5.82 9.66
CA LEU A 106 3.91 -4.66 10.53
C LEU A 106 2.55 -4.04 10.83
N SER A 107 1.74 -3.87 9.82
CA SER A 107 0.47 -3.15 9.94
C SER A 107 -0.47 -3.46 8.78
N GLU A 108 -1.77 -3.35 9.04
CA GLU A 108 -2.81 -3.30 8.02
C GLU A 108 -3.69 -2.08 8.27
N PHE A 109 -4.03 -1.37 7.22
CA PHE A 109 -4.86 -0.16 7.33
C PHE A 109 -5.67 0.08 6.07
N HIS A 110 -6.76 0.82 6.22
CA HIS A 110 -7.54 1.33 5.09
C HIS A 110 -7.05 2.73 4.70
N ASN A 111 -6.72 2.93 3.44
CA ASN A 111 -6.21 4.21 2.93
C ASN A 111 -7.21 5.36 3.08
N SER A 112 -8.49 5.10 2.85
CA SER A 112 -9.53 6.12 2.95
C SER A 112 -10.91 5.48 3.21
N ALA A 113 -11.13 4.96 4.41
CA ALA A 113 -12.34 4.23 4.80
C ALA A 113 -13.67 5.02 4.61
N GLY A 114 -13.58 6.32 4.33
CA GLY A 114 -14.74 7.16 4.03
C GLY A 114 -15.38 6.86 2.68
N PHE A 115 -14.64 6.30 1.72
CA PHE A 115 -15.16 6.02 0.38
C PHE A 115 -14.55 4.80 -0.32
N THR A 116 -13.46 4.23 0.16
CA THR A 116 -12.85 3.03 -0.42
C THR A 116 -12.66 1.93 0.61
N ASP A 117 -12.70 0.68 0.15
CA ASP A 117 -12.38 -0.51 0.94
C ASP A 117 -10.92 -0.97 0.76
N GLU A 118 -10.08 -0.15 0.12
CA GLU A 118 -8.67 -0.48 -0.06
C GLU A 118 -7.99 -0.78 1.28
N LEU A 119 -7.60 -2.04 1.45
CA LEU A 119 -6.80 -2.52 2.56
C LEU A 119 -5.35 -2.70 2.10
N THR A 120 -4.42 -2.02 2.76
CA THR A 120 -2.98 -2.15 2.53
C THR A 120 -2.34 -2.90 3.68
N SER A 121 -1.58 -3.97 3.37
CA SER A 121 -0.76 -4.72 4.33
C SER A 121 0.69 -4.34 4.15
N ILE A 122 1.36 -3.89 5.22
CA ILE A 122 2.78 -3.52 5.21
C ILE A 122 3.59 -4.61 5.90
N TYR A 123 4.66 -5.05 5.25
CA TYR A 123 5.62 -5.99 5.79
C TYR A 123 6.98 -5.32 6.02
N LEU A 124 7.70 -5.76 7.03
CA LEU A 124 9.13 -5.53 7.18
C LEU A 124 9.87 -6.68 6.50
N ALA A 125 10.83 -6.37 5.64
CA ALA A 125 11.75 -7.33 5.06
C ALA A 125 13.17 -7.05 5.58
N GLU A 126 13.78 -8.08 6.14
CA GLU A 126 15.15 -8.09 6.64
C GLU A 126 15.96 -9.14 5.86
N ASN A 127 17.28 -9.19 6.07
CA ASN A 127 18.17 -10.16 5.41
C ASN A 127 18.03 -10.17 3.87
N LEU A 128 18.04 -8.97 3.29
CA LEU A 128 17.85 -8.77 1.86
C LEU A 128 18.95 -9.44 1.02
N MET A 129 18.53 -10.13 -0.03
CA MET A 129 19.42 -10.80 -1.00
C MET A 129 19.21 -10.20 -2.39
N PRO A 130 20.29 -9.91 -3.14
CA PRO A 130 20.16 -9.49 -4.53
C PRO A 130 19.54 -10.58 -5.40
N THR A 131 18.67 -10.17 -6.30
CA THR A 131 18.09 -11.02 -7.35
C THR A 131 18.00 -10.24 -8.66
N GLU A 132 17.56 -10.88 -9.72
CA GLU A 132 17.28 -10.19 -10.98
C GLU A 132 15.90 -9.56 -10.93
N ALA A 133 15.85 -8.21 -10.90
CA ALA A 133 14.58 -7.47 -11.05
C ALA A 133 13.95 -7.77 -12.40
N LYS A 134 12.65 -7.95 -12.44
CA LYS A 134 11.88 -8.14 -13.67
C LYS A 134 10.75 -7.13 -13.67
N ALA A 135 11.00 -5.95 -14.24
CA ALA A 135 9.93 -4.99 -14.51
C ALA A 135 8.83 -5.68 -15.35
N VAL A 136 7.60 -5.62 -14.86
CA VAL A 136 6.43 -6.24 -15.51
C VAL A 136 5.57 -5.17 -16.19
N SER A 137 5.73 -3.91 -15.80
CA SER A 137 4.98 -2.78 -16.33
C SER A 137 5.90 -1.67 -16.86
N VAL A 138 5.34 -0.79 -17.72
CA VAL A 138 6.05 0.42 -18.20
C VAL A 138 6.38 1.34 -17.02
N GLU A 139 5.54 1.43 -16.01
CA GLU A 139 5.76 2.28 -14.85
C GLU A 139 6.97 1.81 -14.05
N GLU A 140 7.17 0.51 -13.92
CA GLU A 140 8.33 -0.09 -13.25
C GLU A 140 9.64 0.10 -14.05
N GLU A 141 9.59 0.17 -15.38
CA GLU A 141 10.77 0.46 -16.20
C GLU A 141 11.40 1.83 -15.89
N TYR A 142 10.59 2.79 -15.44
CA TYR A 142 11.03 4.14 -15.08
C TYR A 142 11.21 4.34 -13.57
N LEU A 143 10.94 3.32 -12.79
CA LEU A 143 11.13 3.34 -11.35
C LEU A 143 12.64 3.34 -11.04
N THR A 144 13.04 4.17 -10.08
CA THR A 144 14.44 4.19 -9.62
C THR A 144 14.54 3.89 -8.13
N VAL A 145 15.47 3.02 -7.77
CA VAL A 145 15.73 2.61 -6.39
C VAL A 145 16.65 3.61 -5.71
N THR A 146 16.31 4.03 -4.51
CA THR A 146 17.09 4.92 -3.66
C THR A 146 17.32 4.27 -2.30
N ARG A 147 18.56 4.27 -1.82
CA ARG A 147 18.93 3.82 -0.47
C ARG A 147 19.23 5.03 0.40
N VAL A 148 18.65 5.10 1.57
CA VAL A 148 18.92 6.13 2.56
C VAL A 148 19.00 5.51 3.95
N SER A 149 19.75 6.13 4.89
CA SER A 149 19.67 5.67 6.27
C SER A 149 18.23 5.75 6.78
N PHE A 150 17.85 4.81 7.63
CA PHE A 150 16.51 4.77 8.22
C PHE A 150 16.17 6.08 8.94
N GLU A 151 17.15 6.67 9.64
CA GLU A 151 17.00 7.98 10.28
C GLU A 151 16.71 9.09 9.25
N LYS A 152 17.40 9.07 8.09
CA LYS A 152 17.16 10.05 7.02
C LYS A 152 15.75 9.91 6.43
N ALA A 153 15.26 8.69 6.26
CA ALA A 153 13.88 8.45 5.81
C ALA A 153 12.86 9.04 6.80
N LEU A 154 13.07 8.87 8.10
CA LEU A 154 12.21 9.50 9.13
C LEU A 154 12.27 11.05 9.08
N GLN A 155 13.46 11.62 8.81
CA GLN A 155 13.57 13.07 8.58
C GLN A 155 12.79 13.51 7.35
N PHE A 156 12.80 12.74 6.27
CA PHE A 156 12.00 13.03 5.07
C PHE A 156 10.50 13.02 5.35
N VAL A 157 10.01 12.10 6.20
CA VAL A 157 8.62 12.13 6.69
C VAL A 157 8.35 13.42 7.47
N ALA A 158 9.19 13.75 8.44
CA ALA A 158 9.01 14.93 9.28
C ALA A 158 9.06 16.26 8.49
N GLN A 159 9.79 16.30 7.39
CA GLN A 159 9.94 17.46 6.50
C GLN A 159 8.89 17.52 5.39
N GLY A 160 8.00 16.52 5.27
CA GLY A 160 7.01 16.42 4.20
C GLY A 160 7.60 16.14 2.81
N VAL A 161 8.80 15.60 2.73
CA VAL A 161 9.40 15.07 1.49
C VAL A 161 8.75 13.75 1.13
N ILE A 162 8.56 12.85 2.11
CA ILE A 162 7.74 11.66 1.99
C ILE A 162 6.33 12.00 2.45
N THR A 163 5.36 11.91 1.54
CA THR A 163 3.94 12.21 1.78
C THR A 163 3.03 11.01 1.54
N ASP A 164 3.56 9.95 0.97
CA ASP A 164 2.82 8.72 0.70
C ASP A 164 2.45 7.99 2.01
N ALA A 165 1.15 7.71 2.19
CA ALA A 165 0.60 7.20 3.46
C ALA A 165 1.22 5.86 3.88
N LYS A 166 1.34 4.89 2.97
CA LYS A 166 1.91 3.56 3.29
C LYS A 166 3.38 3.68 3.71
N THR A 167 4.14 4.57 3.08
CA THR A 167 5.54 4.83 3.41
C THR A 167 5.68 5.48 4.79
N VAL A 168 4.87 6.50 5.08
CA VAL A 168 4.84 7.14 6.39
C VAL A 168 4.49 6.13 7.49
N ILE A 169 3.41 5.35 7.30
CA ILE A 169 2.95 4.36 8.28
C ILE A 169 4.00 3.26 8.45
N GLY A 170 4.57 2.73 7.37
CA GLY A 170 5.57 1.67 7.42
C GLY A 170 6.83 2.09 8.18
N LEU A 171 7.37 3.28 7.87
CA LEU A 171 8.56 3.79 8.56
C LEU A 171 8.31 4.04 10.05
N LEU A 172 7.15 4.60 10.40
CA LEU A 172 6.81 4.86 11.80
C LEU A 172 6.53 3.56 12.58
N ALA A 173 5.86 2.58 11.96
CA ALA A 173 5.63 1.26 12.56
C ALA A 173 6.96 0.51 12.80
N THR A 174 7.86 0.52 11.81
CA THR A 174 9.21 -0.05 11.96
C THR A 174 9.98 0.64 13.09
N LYS A 175 9.94 1.97 13.17
CA LYS A 175 10.57 2.72 14.25
C LYS A 175 10.05 2.28 15.62
N SER A 176 8.74 2.18 15.77
CA SER A 176 8.10 1.75 17.03
C SER A 176 8.51 0.33 17.43
N MET A 177 8.65 -0.58 16.45
CA MET A 177 9.10 -1.95 16.69
C MET A 177 10.57 -1.99 17.15
N LEU A 178 11.46 -1.19 16.52
CA LEU A 178 12.88 -1.13 16.88
C LEU A 178 13.14 -0.49 18.26
N ASP A 179 12.24 0.34 18.76
CA ASP A 179 12.34 1.00 20.06
C ASP A 179 11.76 0.15 21.22
N SER A 180 11.14 -1.02 20.92
CA SER A 180 10.48 -1.91 21.90
C SER A 180 11.40 -2.99 22.41
#